data_af49aa6c42d93e5d3521615416efc725
#
_entry.id   af49aa6c42d93e5d3521615416efc725
#
_cell.length_a   1.000
_cell.length_b   1.000
_cell.length_c   1.000
_cell.angle_alpha   90.00
_cell.angle_beta   90.00
_cell.angle_gamma   90.00
#
_symmetry.space_group_name_H-M   'P 1'
#
loop_
_entity.id
_entity.type
_entity.pdbx_description
1 polymer ?
#
loop_
_entity_poly.entity_id
_entity_poly.type
_entity_poly.pdbx_seq_one_letter_code
_entity_poly.pdbx_strand_id
1 'polypeptide(L)'
;MNARTTALSALIAIRRQNAWADGAIKEYTSRDRLDRRDAALAARLLYGVVQNRMLLDYDLSQVVSGGLGRLQPVVLDILRLGAYQILFLDKIPASAAVNEAVEQAKAYANPRAAGLVNGALRALVRRRDDLKAPADLATKYSHPQPLVDCLRASFDEQTLEAFLAADNEIPKTAMQVNPLKASPEEVTAALDAAQIAYEPHPWLAGCYLVSGTGNLEALPLFQSGAVYVQDPAAKLAVLVSGAAPGMRVLDCCAAPGGKSFAAAMQMENRGSILSCDLHAHKIALIEKNAARLGISILKAEQRNAAEYDAALENAFDLVIADVPCSGLGVIRKKPDIRYKPLDAIARLPEVQRAILENVSRYVRPGGVLLYSTCTVRKEENEAVALSFAQAHPMFTPEPFAVPEGLELPNGGYATLLPQLHAADGFFICKLRKHT
;
A
#
# COMPACT_ATOMS: atom_id res chain seq x y z
N MET A 1 5.95 -16.04 24.03
CA MET A 1 5.31 -16.54 22.81
C MET A 1 6.34 -16.52 21.69
N ASN A 2 6.17 -17.30 20.61
CA ASN A 2 7.08 -17.30 19.47
C ASN A 2 6.41 -16.69 18.24
N ALA A 3 7.20 -16.38 17.21
CA ALA A 3 6.74 -15.74 15.96
C ALA A 3 5.52 -16.44 15.33
N ARG A 4 5.49 -17.78 15.34
CA ARG A 4 4.41 -18.56 14.72
C ARG A 4 3.11 -18.47 15.48
N THR A 5 3.18 -18.48 16.81
CA THR A 5 2.01 -18.32 17.69
C THR A 5 1.42 -16.91 17.58
N THR A 6 2.29 -15.89 17.50
CA THR A 6 1.88 -14.50 17.27
C THR A 6 1.19 -14.35 15.92
N ALA A 7 1.75 -14.92 14.84
CA ALA A 7 1.13 -14.92 13.51
C ALA A 7 -0.24 -15.62 13.51
N LEU A 8 -0.40 -16.76 14.19
CA LEU A 8 -1.69 -17.45 14.32
C LEU A 8 -2.71 -16.57 15.05
N SER A 9 -2.30 -15.93 16.17
CA SER A 9 -3.18 -15.03 16.92
C SER A 9 -3.68 -13.86 16.06
N ALA A 10 -2.79 -13.27 15.28
CA ALA A 10 -3.14 -12.20 14.33
C ALA A 10 -4.10 -12.70 13.23
N LEU A 11 -3.89 -13.90 12.65
CA LEU A 11 -4.82 -14.50 11.67
C LEU A 11 -6.21 -14.72 12.27
N ILE A 12 -6.27 -15.19 13.51
CA ILE A 12 -7.55 -15.38 14.24
C ILE A 12 -8.26 -14.03 14.44
N ALA A 13 -7.53 -12.96 14.77
CA ALA A 13 -8.08 -11.60 14.91
C ALA A 13 -8.62 -11.06 13.57
N ILE A 14 -7.88 -11.20 12.48
CA ILE A 14 -8.35 -10.83 11.13
C ILE A 14 -9.67 -11.54 10.81
N ARG A 15 -9.75 -12.83 11.04
CA ARG A 15 -10.94 -13.62 10.74
C ARG A 15 -12.14 -13.31 11.65
N ARG A 16 -11.92 -13.06 12.96
CA ARG A 16 -13.00 -12.87 13.94
C ARG A 16 -13.47 -11.43 14.06
N GLN A 17 -12.55 -10.47 13.90
CA GLN A 17 -12.78 -9.06 14.22
C GLN A 17 -12.72 -8.16 12.98
N ASN A 18 -12.54 -8.73 11.77
CA ASN A 18 -12.25 -7.97 10.54
C ASN A 18 -11.07 -7.00 10.70
N ALA A 19 -10.09 -7.35 11.57
CA ALA A 19 -8.92 -6.54 11.77
C ALA A 19 -8.08 -6.49 10.47
N TRP A 20 -7.42 -5.37 10.23
CA TRP A 20 -6.44 -5.26 9.15
C TRP A 20 -5.14 -5.95 9.54
N ALA A 21 -4.46 -6.58 8.56
CA ALA A 21 -3.20 -7.30 8.82
C ALA A 21 -2.14 -6.39 9.46
N ASP A 22 -2.01 -5.15 8.99
CA ASP A 22 -1.07 -4.17 9.55
C ASP A 22 -1.34 -3.86 11.03
N GLY A 23 -2.60 -3.63 11.38
CA GLY A 23 -3.02 -3.39 12.75
C GLY A 23 -2.80 -4.62 13.64
N ALA A 24 -3.26 -5.78 13.16
CA ALA A 24 -3.15 -7.03 13.89
C ALA A 24 -1.68 -7.40 14.16
N ILE A 25 -0.80 -7.35 13.16
CA ILE A 25 0.61 -7.72 13.37
C ILE A 25 1.33 -6.76 14.32
N LYS A 26 1.08 -5.46 14.22
CA LYS A 26 1.65 -4.45 15.12
C LYS A 26 1.21 -4.66 16.57
N GLU A 27 -0.09 -4.89 16.78
CA GLU A 27 -0.66 -5.15 18.09
C GLU A 27 -0.07 -6.42 18.72
N TYR A 28 -0.12 -7.55 17.99
CA TYR A 28 0.26 -8.83 18.55
C TYR A 28 1.77 -8.98 18.74
N THR A 29 2.61 -8.42 17.87
CA THR A 29 4.07 -8.40 18.06
C THR A 29 4.47 -7.55 19.26
N SER A 30 3.81 -6.42 19.48
CA SER A 30 4.02 -5.56 20.66
C SER A 30 3.54 -6.25 21.95
N ARG A 31 2.34 -6.81 21.95
CA ARG A 31 1.77 -7.55 23.08
C ARG A 31 2.67 -8.71 23.54
N ASP A 32 3.18 -9.46 22.56
CA ASP A 32 3.98 -10.67 22.83
C ASP A 32 5.46 -10.34 23.05
N ARG A 33 5.85 -9.06 22.95
CA ARG A 33 7.22 -8.52 23.15
C ARG A 33 8.26 -9.30 22.34
N LEU A 34 7.96 -9.55 21.07
CA LEU A 34 8.86 -10.26 20.19
C LEU A 34 10.12 -9.42 19.92
N ASP A 35 11.26 -10.08 19.84
CA ASP A 35 12.47 -9.44 19.33
C ASP A 35 12.34 -9.10 17.83
N ARG A 36 13.32 -8.35 17.30
CA ARG A 36 13.30 -7.90 15.90
C ARG A 36 13.19 -9.06 14.90
N ARG A 37 13.87 -10.16 15.14
CA ARG A 37 13.91 -11.33 14.25
C ARG A 37 12.57 -12.07 14.25
N ASP A 38 12.04 -12.34 15.42
CA ASP A 38 10.77 -13.02 15.59
C ASP A 38 9.59 -12.16 15.12
N ALA A 39 9.62 -10.84 15.36
CA ALA A 39 8.61 -9.92 14.82
C ALA A 39 8.60 -9.90 13.28
N ALA A 40 9.78 -9.90 12.64
CA ALA A 40 9.89 -9.97 11.19
C ALA A 40 9.36 -11.32 10.64
N LEU A 41 9.65 -12.44 11.32
CA LEU A 41 9.11 -13.75 10.95
C LEU A 41 7.59 -13.81 11.12
N ALA A 42 7.06 -13.29 12.24
CA ALA A 42 5.61 -13.26 12.46
C ALA A 42 4.89 -12.45 11.37
N ALA A 43 5.42 -11.28 11.01
CA ALA A 43 4.90 -10.46 9.92
C ALA A 43 4.97 -11.21 8.58
N ARG A 44 6.10 -11.82 8.25
CA ARG A 44 6.27 -12.62 7.03
C ARG A 44 5.26 -13.75 6.92
N LEU A 45 5.00 -14.45 8.02
CA LEU A 45 4.03 -15.54 8.09
C LEU A 45 2.61 -15.03 7.90
N LEU A 46 2.24 -13.95 8.60
CA LEU A 46 0.91 -13.36 8.49
C LEU A 46 0.61 -12.87 7.07
N TYR A 47 1.46 -11.98 6.56
CA TYR A 47 1.26 -11.42 5.21
C TYR A 47 1.31 -12.50 4.14
N GLY A 48 2.22 -13.46 4.25
CA GLY A 48 2.33 -14.55 3.29
C GLY A 48 1.09 -15.45 3.26
N VAL A 49 0.48 -15.73 4.41
CA VAL A 49 -0.79 -16.50 4.46
C VAL A 49 -1.95 -15.68 3.90
N VAL A 50 -2.08 -14.40 4.27
CA VAL A 50 -3.15 -13.53 3.75
C VAL A 50 -3.02 -13.39 2.23
N GLN A 51 -1.82 -13.13 1.75
CA GLN A 51 -1.51 -12.94 0.34
C GLN A 51 -1.78 -14.19 -0.51
N ASN A 52 -1.46 -15.39 -0.01
CA ASN A 52 -1.54 -16.64 -0.76
C ASN A 52 -2.70 -17.53 -0.31
N ARG A 53 -3.71 -16.99 0.37
CA ARG A 53 -4.74 -17.79 1.05
C ARG A 53 -5.47 -18.77 0.13
N MET A 54 -5.85 -18.33 -1.09
CA MET A 54 -6.58 -19.19 -2.01
C MET A 54 -5.68 -20.28 -2.62
N LEU A 55 -4.45 -19.94 -2.96
CA LEU A 55 -3.46 -20.91 -3.45
C LEU A 55 -3.11 -21.94 -2.36
N LEU A 56 -2.90 -21.50 -1.11
CA LEU A 56 -2.66 -22.39 0.01
C LEU A 56 -3.86 -23.34 0.26
N ASP A 57 -5.09 -22.84 0.15
CA ASP A 57 -6.29 -23.66 0.26
C ASP A 57 -6.39 -24.68 -0.88
N TYR A 58 -6.05 -24.29 -2.09
CA TYR A 58 -6.00 -25.17 -3.24
C TYR A 58 -4.98 -26.31 -3.05
N ASP A 59 -3.75 -25.98 -2.62
CA ASP A 59 -2.70 -26.96 -2.38
C ASP A 59 -3.05 -27.90 -1.23
N LEU A 60 -3.58 -27.37 -0.13
CA LEU A 60 -4.08 -28.15 1.01
C LEU A 60 -5.24 -29.06 0.61
N SER A 61 -6.11 -28.66 -0.30
CA SER A 61 -7.23 -29.48 -0.77
C SER A 61 -6.79 -30.77 -1.45
N GLN A 62 -5.59 -30.80 -2.01
CA GLN A 62 -5.01 -31.97 -2.68
C GLN A 62 -4.46 -33.01 -1.69
N VAL A 63 -4.28 -32.65 -0.41
CA VAL A 63 -3.67 -33.52 0.61
C VAL A 63 -4.56 -33.73 1.84
N VAL A 64 -5.58 -32.92 2.04
CA VAL A 64 -6.53 -33.05 3.16
C VAL A 64 -7.74 -33.88 2.73
N SER A 65 -7.89 -35.06 3.31
CA SER A 65 -9.08 -35.90 3.08
C SER A 65 -10.32 -35.30 3.75
N GLY A 66 -11.45 -35.36 3.05
CA GLY A 66 -12.76 -34.90 3.57
C GLY A 66 -13.07 -33.42 3.36
N GLY A 67 -12.15 -32.66 2.73
CA GLY A 67 -12.35 -31.27 2.32
C GLY A 67 -12.12 -30.24 3.44
N LEU A 68 -11.65 -29.04 3.04
CA LEU A 68 -11.26 -27.97 3.98
C LEU A 68 -12.47 -27.34 4.70
N GLY A 69 -13.66 -27.32 4.07
CA GLY A 69 -14.85 -26.71 4.65
C GLY A 69 -15.41 -27.41 5.91
N ARG A 70 -14.93 -28.62 6.21
CA ARG A 70 -15.30 -29.35 7.44
C ARG A 70 -14.36 -29.08 8.61
N LEU A 71 -13.26 -28.38 8.37
CA LEU A 71 -12.28 -28.09 9.40
C LEU A 71 -12.73 -26.94 10.30
N GLN A 72 -12.37 -27.05 11.58
CA GLN A 72 -12.47 -25.88 12.45
C GLN A 72 -11.64 -24.73 11.88
N PRO A 73 -12.14 -23.49 11.88
CA PRO A 73 -11.42 -22.36 11.28
C PRO A 73 -9.99 -22.18 11.81
N VAL A 74 -9.74 -22.42 13.10
CA VAL A 74 -8.39 -22.34 13.68
C VAL A 74 -7.46 -23.43 13.14
N VAL A 75 -7.98 -24.62 12.87
CA VAL A 75 -7.20 -25.73 12.27
C VAL A 75 -6.80 -25.39 10.84
N LEU A 76 -7.69 -24.77 10.08
CA LEU A 76 -7.40 -24.30 8.73
C LEU A 76 -6.34 -23.17 8.75
N ASP A 77 -6.43 -22.23 9.70
CA ASP A 77 -5.41 -21.18 9.85
C ASP A 77 -4.03 -21.78 10.20
N ILE A 78 -3.97 -22.81 11.03
CA ILE A 78 -2.73 -23.54 11.36
C ILE A 78 -2.19 -24.28 10.14
N LEU A 79 -3.04 -24.94 9.37
CA LEU A 79 -2.64 -25.63 8.14
C LEU A 79 -2.08 -24.65 7.11
N ARG A 80 -2.72 -23.48 6.91
CA ARG A 80 -2.24 -22.41 6.02
C ARG A 80 -0.86 -21.91 6.45
N LEU A 81 -0.64 -21.67 7.76
CA LEU A 81 0.66 -21.27 8.29
C LEU A 81 1.73 -22.33 8.06
N GLY A 82 1.40 -23.61 8.28
CA GLY A 82 2.30 -24.73 8.02
C GLY A 82 2.63 -24.86 6.54
N ALA A 83 1.61 -24.82 5.67
CA ALA A 83 1.74 -24.92 4.23
C ALA A 83 2.58 -23.74 3.65
N TYR A 84 2.33 -22.51 4.10
CA TYR A 84 3.14 -21.35 3.68
C TYR A 84 4.62 -21.53 4.01
N GLN A 85 4.96 -22.02 5.19
CA GLN A 85 6.35 -22.29 5.58
C GLN A 85 6.98 -23.38 4.72
N ILE A 86 6.25 -24.44 4.39
CA ILE A 86 6.73 -25.58 3.61
C ILE A 86 6.93 -25.20 2.12
N LEU A 87 5.99 -24.41 1.56
CA LEU A 87 5.97 -24.14 0.11
C LEU A 87 6.75 -22.87 -0.27
N PHE A 88 6.84 -21.86 0.62
CA PHE A 88 7.35 -20.53 0.29
C PHE A 88 8.58 -20.07 1.09
N LEU A 89 9.01 -20.83 2.12
CA LEU A 89 10.13 -20.42 2.98
C LEU A 89 11.26 -21.45 2.99
N ASP A 90 12.22 -21.32 2.09
CA ASP A 90 13.33 -22.26 1.92
C ASP A 90 14.27 -22.37 3.15
N LYS A 91 14.33 -21.29 3.96
CA LYS A 91 15.18 -21.25 5.16
C LYS A 91 14.56 -21.93 6.38
N ILE A 92 13.31 -22.38 6.30
CA ILE A 92 12.63 -23.10 7.38
C ILE A 92 12.58 -24.60 7.04
N PRO A 93 13.20 -25.48 7.86
CA PRO A 93 13.06 -26.91 7.66
C PRO A 93 11.60 -27.35 7.73
N ALA A 94 11.15 -28.14 6.76
CA ALA A 94 9.77 -28.64 6.71
C ALA A 94 9.36 -29.37 8.01
N SER A 95 10.28 -30.11 8.63
CA SER A 95 10.06 -30.79 9.92
C SER A 95 9.75 -29.79 11.03
N ALA A 96 10.42 -28.64 11.07
CA ALA A 96 10.15 -27.60 12.07
C ALA A 96 8.76 -26.97 11.84
N ALA A 97 8.38 -26.70 10.57
CA ALA A 97 7.05 -26.18 10.26
C ALA A 97 5.93 -27.15 10.69
N VAL A 98 6.11 -28.46 10.41
CA VAL A 98 5.16 -29.51 10.83
C VAL A 98 5.05 -29.60 12.35
N ASN A 99 6.17 -29.67 13.06
CA ASN A 99 6.18 -29.81 14.52
C ASN A 99 5.50 -28.63 15.21
N GLU A 100 5.82 -27.40 14.83
CA GLU A 100 5.19 -26.19 15.36
C GLU A 100 3.67 -26.15 15.09
N ALA A 101 3.24 -26.52 13.88
CA ALA A 101 1.82 -26.60 13.54
C ALA A 101 1.07 -27.64 14.40
N VAL A 102 1.71 -28.77 14.69
CA VAL A 102 1.16 -29.81 15.58
C VAL A 102 1.00 -29.29 17.01
N GLU A 103 2.01 -28.59 17.54
CA GLU A 103 1.91 -27.97 18.87
C GLU A 103 0.85 -26.88 18.92
N GLN A 104 0.73 -26.06 17.88
CA GLN A 104 -0.36 -25.10 17.76
C GLN A 104 -1.74 -25.79 17.75
N ALA A 105 -1.89 -26.90 17.03
CA ALA A 105 -3.15 -27.65 16.98
C ALA A 105 -3.51 -28.25 18.34
N LYS A 106 -2.54 -28.72 19.11
CA LYS A 106 -2.77 -29.19 20.52
C LYS A 106 -3.23 -28.05 21.41
N ALA A 107 -2.60 -26.88 21.29
CA ALA A 107 -2.86 -25.72 22.16
C ALA A 107 -4.17 -24.99 21.82
N TYR A 108 -4.51 -24.84 20.52
CA TYR A 108 -5.62 -24.01 20.06
C TYR A 108 -6.85 -24.78 19.57
N ALA A 109 -6.74 -26.09 19.40
CA ALA A 109 -7.84 -26.94 18.97
C ALA A 109 -8.00 -28.16 19.90
N ASN A 110 -7.53 -29.33 19.47
CA ASN A 110 -7.61 -30.57 20.26
C ASN A 110 -6.65 -31.67 19.74
N PRO A 111 -6.42 -32.79 20.49
CA PRO A 111 -5.51 -33.84 20.04
C PRO A 111 -5.85 -34.50 18.69
N ARG A 112 -7.14 -34.59 18.32
CA ARG A 112 -7.54 -35.14 17.01
C ARG A 112 -7.08 -34.20 15.87
N ALA A 113 -7.24 -32.88 16.06
CA ALA A 113 -6.77 -31.88 15.12
C ALA A 113 -5.26 -31.95 14.94
N ALA A 114 -4.49 -32.19 16.00
CA ALA A 114 -3.05 -32.36 15.93
C ALA A 114 -2.63 -33.55 15.03
N GLY A 115 -3.34 -34.67 15.10
CA GLY A 115 -3.15 -35.83 14.23
C GLY A 115 -3.44 -35.49 12.76
N LEU A 116 -4.54 -34.81 12.49
CA LEU A 116 -4.92 -34.35 11.16
C LEU A 116 -3.88 -33.39 10.58
N VAL A 117 -3.47 -32.36 11.33
CA VAL A 117 -2.47 -31.36 10.93
C VAL A 117 -1.15 -32.06 10.61
N ASN A 118 -0.68 -32.98 11.45
CA ASN A 118 0.54 -33.75 11.18
C ASN A 118 0.44 -34.57 9.88
N GLY A 119 -0.67 -35.30 9.69
CA GLY A 119 -0.90 -36.12 8.51
C GLY A 119 -0.94 -35.27 7.22
N ALA A 120 -1.71 -34.19 7.24
CA ALA A 120 -1.86 -33.28 6.08
C ALA A 120 -0.56 -32.60 5.70
N LEU A 121 0.16 -31.98 6.66
CA LEU A 121 1.40 -31.29 6.36
C LEU A 121 2.54 -32.24 5.94
N ARG A 122 2.63 -33.44 6.52
CA ARG A 122 3.57 -34.46 6.03
C ARG A 122 3.22 -34.94 4.62
N ALA A 123 1.95 -35.07 4.29
CA ALA A 123 1.51 -35.39 2.93
C ALA A 123 1.88 -34.26 1.95
N LEU A 124 1.70 -32.98 2.38
CA LEU A 124 2.13 -31.82 1.58
C LEU A 124 3.63 -31.84 1.32
N VAL A 125 4.47 -32.11 2.33
CA VAL A 125 5.92 -32.21 2.16
C VAL A 125 6.29 -33.29 1.14
N ARG A 126 5.69 -34.49 1.23
CA ARG A 126 5.97 -35.60 0.29
C ARG A 126 5.52 -35.34 -1.14
N ARG A 127 4.46 -34.54 -1.31
CA ARG A 127 3.85 -34.26 -2.62
C ARG A 127 4.16 -32.86 -3.14
N ARG A 128 5.11 -32.16 -2.54
CA ARG A 128 5.44 -30.77 -2.88
C ARG A 128 5.65 -30.57 -4.38
N ASP A 129 6.42 -31.46 -4.99
CA ASP A 129 6.80 -31.38 -6.41
C ASP A 129 5.73 -31.98 -7.35
N ASP A 130 4.74 -32.69 -6.80
CA ASP A 130 3.65 -33.33 -7.54
C ASP A 130 2.31 -32.59 -7.39
N LEU A 131 2.30 -31.41 -6.76
CA LEU A 131 1.08 -30.60 -6.63
C LEU A 131 0.64 -30.10 -8.01
N LYS A 132 -0.64 -30.26 -8.30
CA LYS A 132 -1.20 -29.71 -9.54
C LYS A 132 -1.31 -28.20 -9.42
N ALA A 133 -0.83 -27.48 -10.44
CA ALA A 133 -1.00 -26.05 -10.52
C ALA A 133 -2.49 -25.69 -10.77
N PRO A 134 -2.99 -24.56 -10.20
CA PRO A 134 -4.32 -24.07 -10.54
C PRO A 134 -4.43 -23.68 -12.01
N ALA A 135 -5.60 -23.93 -12.60
CA ALA A 135 -5.87 -23.60 -14.00
C ALA A 135 -6.34 -22.13 -14.18
N ASP A 136 -6.90 -21.53 -13.15
CA ASP A 136 -7.46 -20.18 -13.19
C ASP A 136 -6.55 -19.15 -12.50
N LEU A 137 -6.59 -17.90 -12.98
CA LEU A 137 -5.79 -16.80 -12.44
C LEU A 137 -6.15 -16.46 -10.99
N ALA A 138 -7.44 -16.57 -10.63
CA ALA A 138 -7.91 -16.24 -9.30
C ALA A 138 -7.24 -17.11 -8.22
N THR A 139 -7.20 -18.41 -8.43
CA THR A 139 -6.54 -19.36 -7.54
C THR A 139 -5.02 -19.24 -7.63
N LYS A 140 -4.47 -19.16 -8.86
CA LYS A 140 -3.02 -19.09 -9.12
C LYS A 140 -2.38 -17.90 -8.38
N TYR A 141 -3.01 -16.73 -8.44
CA TYR A 141 -2.49 -15.52 -7.83
C TYR A 141 -3.21 -15.15 -6.51
N SER A 142 -4.12 -16.00 -6.04
CA SER A 142 -4.85 -15.80 -4.79
C SER A 142 -5.65 -14.47 -4.72
N HIS A 143 -6.33 -14.15 -5.81
CA HIS A 143 -7.27 -13.01 -5.92
C HIS A 143 -8.69 -13.55 -6.12
N PRO A 144 -9.69 -13.14 -5.32
CA PRO A 144 -11.07 -13.58 -5.52
C PRO A 144 -11.56 -13.32 -6.95
N GLN A 145 -12.30 -14.28 -7.53
CA GLN A 145 -12.79 -14.18 -8.92
C GLN A 145 -13.50 -12.85 -9.22
N PRO A 146 -14.39 -12.31 -8.35
CA PRO A 146 -15.00 -11.01 -8.60
C PRO A 146 -13.99 -9.86 -8.73
N LEU A 147 -12.86 -9.92 -7.97
CA LEU A 147 -11.80 -8.92 -8.11
C LEU A 147 -11.04 -9.06 -9.42
N VAL A 148 -10.74 -10.31 -9.84
CA VAL A 148 -10.11 -10.57 -11.15
C VAL A 148 -10.99 -10.06 -12.28
N ASP A 149 -12.31 -10.29 -12.21
CA ASP A 149 -13.26 -9.79 -13.21
C ASP A 149 -13.37 -8.26 -13.22
N CYS A 150 -13.31 -7.63 -12.04
CA CYS A 150 -13.26 -6.17 -11.92
C CYS A 150 -11.99 -5.58 -12.56
N LEU A 151 -10.83 -6.19 -12.32
CA LEU A 151 -9.55 -5.75 -12.91
C LEU A 151 -9.48 -6.00 -14.43
N ARG A 152 -10.11 -7.06 -14.92
CA ARG A 152 -10.21 -7.38 -16.35
C ARG A 152 -10.89 -6.25 -17.16
N ALA A 153 -11.77 -5.48 -16.56
CA ALA A 153 -12.35 -4.30 -17.20
C ALA A 153 -11.32 -3.20 -17.49
N SER A 154 -10.19 -3.19 -16.78
CA SER A 154 -9.13 -2.18 -16.94
C SER A 154 -7.93 -2.65 -17.76
N PHE A 155 -7.71 -3.96 -17.91
CA PHE A 155 -6.51 -4.56 -18.50
C PHE A 155 -6.83 -5.59 -19.58
N ASP A 156 -5.94 -5.76 -20.55
CA ASP A 156 -5.88 -6.99 -21.35
C ASP A 156 -5.38 -8.16 -20.50
N GLU A 157 -5.55 -9.40 -20.99
CA GLU A 157 -5.23 -10.61 -20.22
C GLU A 157 -3.74 -10.72 -19.85
N GLN A 158 -2.82 -10.28 -20.70
CA GLN A 158 -1.39 -10.32 -20.43
C GLN A 158 -0.99 -9.33 -19.35
N THR A 159 -1.49 -8.12 -19.43
CA THR A 159 -1.29 -7.06 -18.42
C THR A 159 -1.94 -7.44 -17.09
N LEU A 160 -3.14 -8.03 -17.14
CA LEU A 160 -3.84 -8.54 -15.95
C LEU A 160 -3.01 -9.59 -15.22
N GLU A 161 -2.55 -10.63 -15.94
CA GLU A 161 -1.75 -11.69 -15.33
C GLU A 161 -0.46 -11.14 -14.72
N ALA A 162 0.25 -10.26 -15.43
CA ALA A 162 1.46 -9.62 -14.92
C ALA A 162 1.18 -8.75 -13.68
N PHE A 163 0.06 -8.04 -13.64
CA PHE A 163 -0.37 -7.25 -12.48
C PHE A 163 -0.66 -8.13 -11.25
N LEU A 164 -1.43 -9.21 -11.44
CA LEU A 164 -1.74 -10.16 -10.36
C LEU A 164 -0.47 -10.84 -9.82
N ALA A 165 0.50 -11.12 -10.68
CA ALA A 165 1.80 -11.67 -10.28
C ALA A 165 2.58 -10.66 -9.43
N ALA A 166 2.66 -9.39 -9.88
CA ALA A 166 3.35 -8.32 -9.16
C ALA A 166 2.72 -8.01 -7.79
N ASP A 167 1.41 -8.17 -7.65
CA ASP A 167 0.71 -8.04 -6.36
C ASP A 167 1.14 -9.11 -5.34
N ASN A 168 1.78 -10.18 -5.78
CA ASN A 168 2.31 -11.24 -4.91
C ASN A 168 3.82 -11.12 -4.64
N GLU A 169 4.48 -10.13 -5.22
CA GLU A 169 5.86 -9.83 -4.88
C GLU A 169 5.97 -9.15 -3.51
N ILE A 170 7.14 -9.31 -2.88
CA ILE A 170 7.43 -8.62 -1.62
C ILE A 170 7.91 -7.22 -1.96
N PRO A 171 7.16 -6.17 -1.63
CA PRO A 171 7.57 -4.82 -1.95
C PRO A 171 8.79 -4.41 -1.12
N LYS A 172 9.79 -3.82 -1.76
CA LYS A 172 10.85 -3.09 -1.04
C LYS A 172 10.27 -1.80 -0.48
N THR A 173 10.85 -1.32 0.62
CA THR A 173 10.44 -0.03 1.19
C THR A 173 11.10 1.10 0.43
N ALA A 174 10.30 2.00 -0.15
CA ALA A 174 10.81 3.22 -0.77
C ALA A 174 11.07 4.29 0.29
N MET A 175 12.34 4.57 0.52
CA MET A 175 12.85 5.58 1.45
C MET A 175 13.22 6.82 0.64
N GLN A 176 12.59 7.94 0.95
CA GLN A 176 12.83 9.23 0.31
C GLN A 176 13.77 10.07 1.16
N VAL A 177 14.77 10.68 0.53
CA VAL A 177 15.62 11.69 1.17
C VAL A 177 14.81 12.97 1.39
N ASN A 178 14.97 13.56 2.58
CA ASN A 178 14.45 14.88 2.88
C ASN A 178 15.55 15.94 2.61
N PRO A 179 15.49 16.67 1.50
CA PRO A 179 16.55 17.63 1.12
C PRO A 179 16.63 18.84 2.05
N LEU A 180 15.65 19.05 2.94
CA LEU A 180 15.69 20.10 3.95
C LEU A 180 16.63 19.74 5.12
N LYS A 181 17.05 18.46 5.24
CA LYS A 181 17.79 17.95 6.41
C LYS A 181 19.04 17.15 6.08
N ALA A 182 19.13 16.54 4.91
CA ALA A 182 20.25 15.70 4.54
C ALA A 182 20.44 15.63 3.03
N SER A 183 21.68 15.43 2.60
CA SER A 183 22.01 15.10 1.21
C SER A 183 21.84 13.59 0.94
N PRO A 184 21.70 13.17 -0.33
CA PRO A 184 21.71 11.75 -0.70
C PRO A 184 22.95 11.00 -0.20
N GLU A 185 24.14 11.63 -0.25
CA GLU A 185 25.42 11.07 0.17
C GLU A 185 25.46 10.82 1.68
N GLU A 186 24.93 11.74 2.49
CA GLU A 186 24.81 11.57 3.94
C GLU A 186 23.87 10.41 4.30
N VAL A 187 22.77 10.26 3.56
CA VAL A 187 21.82 9.16 3.77
C VAL A 187 22.44 7.83 3.40
N THR A 188 23.12 7.71 2.24
CA THR A 188 23.75 6.45 1.83
C THR A 188 24.89 6.06 2.78
N ALA A 189 25.74 6.99 3.20
CA ALA A 189 26.77 6.73 4.19
C ALA A 189 26.20 6.20 5.52
N ALA A 190 25.07 6.74 5.97
CA ALA A 190 24.40 6.27 7.19
C ALA A 190 23.73 4.89 7.01
N LEU A 191 23.21 4.56 5.81
CA LEU A 191 22.71 3.23 5.49
C LEU A 191 23.84 2.20 5.48
N ASP A 192 25.00 2.54 4.89
CA ASP A 192 26.19 1.69 4.88
C ASP A 192 26.69 1.41 6.31
N ALA A 193 26.80 2.45 7.13
CA ALA A 193 27.19 2.33 8.54
C ALA A 193 26.21 1.45 9.34
N ALA A 194 24.92 1.49 9.02
CA ALA A 194 23.88 0.66 9.63
C ALA A 194 23.77 -0.74 9.01
N GLN A 195 24.58 -1.07 8.00
CA GLN A 195 24.54 -2.33 7.23
C GLN A 195 23.14 -2.63 6.66
N ILE A 196 22.42 -1.60 6.21
CA ILE A 196 21.13 -1.70 5.57
C ILE A 196 21.34 -1.79 4.05
N ALA A 197 20.87 -2.88 3.44
CA ALA A 197 20.91 -3.03 1.99
C ALA A 197 19.95 -2.04 1.31
N TYR A 198 20.47 -1.32 0.33
CA TYR A 198 19.70 -0.37 -0.47
C TYR A 198 20.13 -0.40 -1.93
N GLU A 199 19.24 0.06 -2.80
CA GLU A 199 19.53 0.35 -4.20
C GLU A 199 18.84 1.68 -4.59
N PRO A 200 19.43 2.50 -5.46
CA PRO A 200 18.76 3.69 -5.97
C PRO A 200 17.52 3.30 -6.76
N HIS A 201 16.48 4.12 -6.67
CA HIS A 201 15.27 3.92 -7.46
C HIS A 201 15.58 4.21 -8.95
N PRO A 202 15.09 3.40 -9.92
CA PRO A 202 15.53 3.47 -11.32
C PRO A 202 15.26 4.83 -12.00
N TRP A 203 14.27 5.59 -11.56
CA TRP A 203 13.92 6.88 -12.17
C TRP A 203 13.65 8.01 -11.15
N LEU A 204 13.69 7.75 -9.85
CA LEU A 204 13.40 8.78 -8.85
C LEU A 204 14.64 9.11 -8.03
N ALA A 205 15.29 10.22 -8.36
CA ALA A 205 16.46 10.71 -7.62
C ALA A 205 16.12 10.96 -6.14
N GLY A 206 17.06 10.63 -5.25
CA GLY A 206 16.86 10.77 -3.80
C GLY A 206 15.87 9.77 -3.20
N CYS A 207 15.53 8.72 -3.96
CA CYS A 207 14.73 7.59 -3.50
C CYS A 207 15.59 6.32 -3.47
N TYR A 208 15.57 5.61 -2.35
CA TYR A 208 16.27 4.34 -2.18
C TYR A 208 15.29 3.23 -1.81
N LEU A 209 15.40 2.11 -2.51
CA LEU A 209 14.66 0.89 -2.20
C LEU A 209 15.43 0.10 -1.17
N VAL A 210 14.96 0.08 0.07
CA VAL A 210 15.64 -0.55 1.20
C VAL A 210 14.99 -1.87 1.60
N SER A 211 15.81 -2.79 2.11
CA SER A 211 15.35 -4.08 2.61
C SER A 211 16.05 -4.44 3.93
N GLY A 212 15.40 -5.30 4.74
CA GLY A 212 15.97 -5.77 6.00
C GLY A 212 16.09 -4.70 7.11
N THR A 213 15.38 -3.59 6.98
CA THR A 213 15.46 -2.45 7.92
C THR A 213 14.89 -2.76 9.31
N GLY A 214 14.02 -3.78 9.44
CA GLY A 214 13.26 -4.01 10.66
C GLY A 214 12.29 -2.86 10.96
N ASN A 215 12.31 -2.36 12.21
CA ASN A 215 11.50 -1.20 12.58
C ASN A 215 12.14 0.09 12.05
N LEU A 216 11.64 0.59 10.93
CA LEU A 216 12.10 1.85 10.30
C LEU A 216 11.99 3.05 11.24
N GLU A 217 10.93 3.12 12.05
CA GLU A 217 10.72 4.23 12.99
C GLU A 217 11.81 4.32 14.06
N ALA A 218 12.53 3.21 14.32
CA ALA A 218 13.65 3.17 15.26
C ALA A 218 15.00 3.59 14.64
N LEU A 219 15.09 3.75 13.32
CA LEU A 219 16.32 4.15 12.67
C LEU A 219 16.65 5.63 12.97
N PRO A 220 17.91 5.97 13.31
CA PRO A 220 18.33 7.36 13.52
C PRO A 220 18.01 8.28 12.33
N LEU A 221 18.20 7.80 11.09
CA LEU A 221 17.83 8.51 9.86
C LEU A 221 16.36 8.88 9.81
N PHE A 222 15.46 7.99 10.26
CA PHE A 222 14.04 8.28 10.29
C PHE A 222 13.69 9.22 11.44
N GLN A 223 14.25 9.01 12.62
CA GLN A 223 13.98 9.83 13.81
C GLN A 223 14.43 11.27 13.63
N SER A 224 15.59 11.49 13.00
CA SER A 224 16.10 12.83 12.69
C SER A 224 15.27 13.57 11.64
N GLY A 225 14.45 12.82 10.85
CA GLY A 225 13.72 13.36 9.73
C GLY A 225 14.57 13.56 8.47
N ALA A 226 15.77 13.00 8.41
CA ALA A 226 16.60 12.97 7.20
C ALA A 226 15.94 12.15 6.07
N VAL A 227 15.08 11.21 6.44
CA VAL A 227 14.32 10.39 5.49
C VAL A 227 12.86 10.24 5.91
N TYR A 228 12.03 9.89 4.93
CA TYR A 228 10.63 9.49 5.13
C TYR A 228 10.25 8.37 4.16
N VAL A 229 9.14 7.68 4.44
CA VAL A 229 8.64 6.60 3.59
C VAL A 229 7.50 7.14 2.73
N GLN A 230 7.65 7.03 1.43
CA GLN A 230 6.59 7.35 0.47
C GLN A 230 6.79 6.54 -0.80
N ASP A 231 5.71 6.03 -1.37
CA ASP A 231 5.76 5.35 -2.66
C ASP A 231 6.25 6.29 -3.77
N PRO A 232 7.08 5.81 -4.70
CA PRO A 232 7.60 6.61 -5.81
C PRO A 232 6.51 7.24 -6.67
N ALA A 233 5.39 6.55 -6.93
CA ALA A 233 4.28 7.11 -7.71
C ALA A 233 3.57 8.26 -6.97
N ALA A 234 3.38 8.13 -5.65
CA ALA A 234 2.82 9.21 -4.84
C ALA A 234 3.75 10.45 -4.78
N LYS A 235 5.08 10.23 -4.77
CA LYS A 235 6.06 11.31 -4.90
C LYS A 235 6.03 11.94 -6.28
N LEU A 236 5.96 11.13 -7.34
CA LEU A 236 5.87 11.61 -8.73
C LEU A 236 4.66 12.52 -8.93
N ALA A 237 3.50 12.18 -8.36
CA ALA A 237 2.29 13.01 -8.46
C ALA A 237 2.55 14.46 -8.00
N VAL A 238 3.33 14.63 -6.93
CA VAL A 238 3.71 15.96 -6.45
C VAL A 238 4.75 16.61 -7.36
N LEU A 239 5.74 15.85 -7.83
CA LEU A 239 6.77 16.39 -8.75
C LEU A 239 6.14 16.98 -10.01
N VAL A 240 5.22 16.25 -10.64
CA VAL A 240 4.55 16.69 -11.87
C VAL A 240 3.53 17.82 -11.65
N SER A 241 3.07 18.02 -10.41
CA SER A 241 2.14 19.11 -10.07
C SER A 241 2.75 20.48 -10.29
N GLY A 242 4.08 20.61 -10.22
CA GLY A 242 4.79 21.86 -10.35
C GLY A 242 4.77 22.73 -9.09
N ALA A 243 4.61 22.13 -7.90
CA ALA A 243 4.76 22.86 -6.64
C ALA A 243 6.10 23.62 -6.62
N ALA A 244 6.08 24.91 -6.26
CA ALA A 244 7.26 25.77 -6.30
C ALA A 244 7.30 26.73 -5.08
N PRO A 245 8.50 27.24 -4.73
CA PRO A 245 8.67 28.17 -3.62
C PRO A 245 7.72 29.39 -3.72
N GLY A 246 7.08 29.73 -2.61
CA GLY A 246 6.15 30.86 -2.52
C GLY A 246 4.69 30.51 -2.83
N MET A 247 4.38 29.33 -3.36
CA MET A 247 3.00 28.92 -3.65
C MET A 247 2.16 28.71 -2.40
N ARG A 248 0.84 28.86 -2.55
CA ARG A 248 -0.19 28.43 -1.61
C ARG A 248 -0.77 27.12 -2.09
N VAL A 249 -0.59 26.06 -1.31
CA VAL A 249 -1.03 24.69 -1.63
C VAL A 249 -2.12 24.22 -0.68
N LEU A 250 -3.15 23.57 -1.23
CA LEU A 250 -4.14 22.82 -0.47
C LEU A 250 -3.95 21.32 -0.76
N ASP A 251 -3.83 20.49 0.27
CA ASP A 251 -3.93 19.04 0.19
C ASP A 251 -5.20 18.60 0.91
N CYS A 252 -6.25 18.24 0.17
CA CYS A 252 -7.60 18.12 0.70
C CYS A 252 -7.93 16.78 1.35
N CYS A 253 -7.10 15.73 1.12
CA CYS A 253 -7.22 14.39 1.70
C CYS A 253 -5.84 13.91 2.16
N ALA A 254 -5.16 14.73 2.97
CA ALA A 254 -3.72 14.70 3.14
C ALA A 254 -3.15 13.49 3.87
N ALA A 255 -3.91 12.89 4.80
CA ALA A 255 -3.34 11.90 5.73
C ALA A 255 -2.79 10.63 5.04
N PRO A 256 -1.59 10.20 5.42
CA PRO A 256 -0.76 10.60 6.57
C PRO A 256 0.18 11.81 6.35
N GLY A 257 0.04 12.56 5.27
CA GLY A 257 0.80 13.78 5.00
C GLY A 257 1.85 13.67 3.89
N GLY A 258 2.05 12.49 3.32
CA GLY A 258 3.17 12.24 2.39
C GLY A 258 3.25 13.21 1.21
N LYS A 259 2.11 13.56 0.57
CA LYS A 259 2.06 14.50 -0.55
C LYS A 259 2.30 15.94 -0.10
N SER A 260 1.71 16.35 1.03
CA SER A 260 2.00 17.65 1.65
C SER A 260 3.48 17.81 1.98
N PHE A 261 4.14 16.78 2.53
CA PHE A 261 5.57 16.81 2.85
C PHE A 261 6.42 16.90 1.58
N ALA A 262 6.08 16.12 0.57
CA ALA A 262 6.76 16.18 -0.73
C ALA A 262 6.63 17.57 -1.36
N ALA A 263 5.44 18.20 -1.29
CA ALA A 263 5.22 19.55 -1.79
C ALA A 263 6.05 20.58 -0.98
N ALA A 264 6.07 20.49 0.35
CA ALA A 264 6.89 21.38 1.19
C ALA A 264 8.38 21.31 0.86
N MET A 265 8.90 20.10 0.60
CA MET A 265 10.29 19.91 0.20
C MET A 265 10.57 20.49 -1.18
N GLN A 266 9.68 20.27 -2.16
CA GLN A 266 9.78 20.86 -3.49
C GLN A 266 9.67 22.39 -3.46
N MET A 267 8.87 22.93 -2.54
CA MET A 267 8.76 24.37 -2.27
C MET A 267 9.93 24.93 -1.46
N GLU A 268 10.95 24.14 -1.14
CA GLU A 268 12.08 24.56 -0.29
C GLU A 268 11.63 25.16 1.05
N ASN A 269 10.51 24.63 1.61
CA ASN A 269 9.89 25.14 2.84
C ASN A 269 9.55 26.64 2.80
N ARG A 270 9.16 27.16 1.61
CA ARG A 270 8.76 28.56 1.37
C ARG A 270 7.37 28.64 0.75
N GLY A 271 6.45 29.40 1.33
CA GLY A 271 5.06 29.50 0.92
C GLY A 271 4.11 29.08 2.05
N SER A 272 3.00 28.43 1.71
CA SER A 272 2.06 27.88 2.70
C SER A 272 1.36 26.64 2.19
N ILE A 273 1.16 25.66 3.08
CA ILE A 273 0.41 24.43 2.79
C ILE A 273 -0.69 24.28 3.83
N LEU A 274 -1.94 24.15 3.36
CA LEU A 274 -3.08 23.73 4.17
C LEU A 274 -3.34 22.24 3.89
N SER A 275 -3.09 21.38 4.89
CA SER A 275 -3.29 19.95 4.82
C SER A 275 -4.56 19.55 5.56
N CYS A 276 -5.55 19.00 4.85
CA CYS A 276 -6.85 18.66 5.39
C CYS A 276 -7.10 17.15 5.38
N ASP A 277 -7.77 16.63 6.39
CA ASP A 277 -8.33 15.27 6.39
C ASP A 277 -9.66 15.27 7.16
N LEU A 278 -10.54 14.33 6.80
CA LEU A 278 -11.86 14.17 7.44
C LEU A 278 -11.75 13.77 8.92
N HIS A 279 -10.69 13.06 9.29
CA HIS A 279 -10.54 12.41 10.59
C HIS A 279 -9.59 13.17 11.52
N ALA A 280 -10.10 13.70 12.64
CA ALA A 280 -9.34 14.48 13.62
C ALA A 280 -8.06 13.77 14.13
N HIS A 281 -8.13 12.45 14.37
CA HIS A 281 -6.96 11.69 14.86
C HIS A 281 -5.79 11.65 13.87
N LYS A 282 -6.06 11.88 12.57
CA LYS A 282 -5.04 11.93 11.53
C LYS A 282 -4.33 13.27 11.45
N ILE A 283 -4.98 14.35 11.91
CA ILE A 283 -4.39 15.70 11.91
C ILE A 283 -3.14 15.71 12.79
N ALA A 284 -3.22 15.20 14.01
CA ALA A 284 -2.07 15.12 14.92
C ALA A 284 -0.90 14.29 14.32
N LEU A 285 -1.21 13.29 13.49
CA LEU A 285 -0.18 12.50 12.80
C LEU A 285 0.54 13.33 11.73
N ILE A 286 -0.20 14.14 10.96
CA ILE A 286 0.37 15.06 9.96
C ILE A 286 1.29 16.06 10.64
N GLU A 287 0.83 16.73 11.72
CA GLU A 287 1.61 17.71 12.46
C GLU A 287 2.89 17.14 13.06
N LYS A 288 2.79 15.98 13.71
CA LYS A 288 3.94 15.25 14.28
C LYS A 288 5.00 14.95 13.21
N ASN A 289 4.58 14.46 12.04
CA ASN A 289 5.51 14.14 10.96
C ASN A 289 6.09 15.41 10.30
N ALA A 290 5.30 16.47 10.10
CA ALA A 290 5.79 17.75 9.60
C ALA A 290 6.90 18.32 10.52
N ALA A 291 6.67 18.31 11.83
CA ALA A 291 7.66 18.75 12.82
C ALA A 291 8.95 17.88 12.75
N ARG A 292 8.82 16.55 12.70
CA ARG A 292 9.95 15.63 12.55
C ARG A 292 10.77 15.94 11.29
N LEU A 293 10.09 16.24 10.18
CA LEU A 293 10.71 16.54 8.89
C LEU A 293 11.25 17.99 8.79
N GLY A 294 11.01 18.85 9.78
CA GLY A 294 11.44 20.25 9.78
C GLY A 294 10.61 21.15 8.86
N ILE A 295 9.38 20.75 8.54
CA ILE A 295 8.46 21.51 7.69
C ILE A 295 7.71 22.54 8.56
N SER A 296 7.89 23.84 8.24
CA SER A 296 7.31 24.95 8.98
C SER A 296 6.16 25.66 8.26
N ILE A 297 5.99 25.43 6.97
CA ILE A 297 4.98 26.11 6.14
C ILE A 297 3.61 25.38 6.11
N LEU A 298 3.51 24.25 6.83
CA LEU A 298 2.34 23.39 6.82
C LEU A 298 1.46 23.66 8.05
N LYS A 299 0.16 23.85 7.80
CA LYS A 299 -0.90 23.85 8.80
C LYS A 299 -1.84 22.68 8.52
N ALA A 300 -2.19 21.90 9.54
CA ALA A 300 -3.13 20.80 9.37
C ALA A 300 -4.49 21.15 10.00
N GLU A 301 -5.59 20.82 9.31
CA GLU A 301 -6.96 21.08 9.77
C GLU A 301 -7.89 19.92 9.48
N GLN A 302 -8.83 19.66 10.38
CA GLN A 302 -9.92 18.73 10.09
C GLN A 302 -10.94 19.40 9.18
N ARG A 303 -11.12 18.87 7.96
CA ARG A 303 -12.10 19.35 6.99
C ARG A 303 -12.66 18.22 6.16
N ASN A 304 -13.92 18.35 5.77
CA ASN A 304 -14.53 17.47 4.77
C ASN A 304 -14.30 18.06 3.38
N ALA A 305 -13.55 17.36 2.53
CA ALA A 305 -13.22 17.83 1.19
C ALA A 305 -14.45 17.95 0.25
N ALA A 306 -15.59 17.34 0.60
CA ALA A 306 -16.84 17.45 -0.15
C ALA A 306 -17.71 18.64 0.30
N GLU A 307 -17.34 19.36 1.37
CA GLU A 307 -18.07 20.51 1.91
C GLU A 307 -17.41 21.82 1.48
N TYR A 308 -18.22 22.74 0.96
CA TYR A 308 -17.74 24.04 0.48
C TYR A 308 -17.41 25.01 1.61
N ASP A 309 -16.27 25.71 1.47
CA ASP A 309 -15.87 26.81 2.33
C ASP A 309 -15.52 28.03 1.46
N ALA A 310 -16.34 29.07 1.52
CA ALA A 310 -16.17 30.31 0.75
C ALA A 310 -14.84 31.02 1.04
N ALA A 311 -14.24 30.83 2.22
CA ALA A 311 -12.96 31.44 2.57
C ALA A 311 -11.77 30.87 1.77
N LEU A 312 -11.95 29.72 1.14
CA LEU A 312 -10.91 29.05 0.35
C LEU A 312 -11.07 29.29 -1.17
N GLU A 313 -12.13 29.96 -1.61
CA GLU A 313 -12.42 30.14 -3.03
C GLU A 313 -11.30 30.90 -3.75
N ASN A 314 -10.81 30.33 -4.88
CA ASN A 314 -9.72 30.86 -5.68
C ASN A 314 -8.44 31.22 -4.88
N ALA A 315 -8.18 30.49 -3.77
CA ALA A 315 -7.12 30.85 -2.84
C ALA A 315 -5.79 30.16 -3.09
N PHE A 316 -5.75 29.08 -3.88
CA PHE A 316 -4.58 28.22 -3.99
C PHE A 316 -4.01 28.14 -5.39
N ASP A 317 -2.66 28.14 -5.47
CA ASP A 317 -1.89 27.91 -6.69
C ASP A 317 -1.96 26.46 -7.13
N LEU A 318 -1.99 25.55 -6.16
CA LEU A 318 -2.07 24.10 -6.35
C LEU A 318 -3.06 23.51 -5.34
N VAL A 319 -4.00 22.72 -5.83
CA VAL A 319 -4.88 21.88 -5.01
C VAL A 319 -4.56 20.42 -5.31
N ILE A 320 -4.20 19.66 -4.28
CA ILE A 320 -3.93 18.22 -4.33
C ILE A 320 -5.20 17.50 -3.86
N ALA A 321 -5.83 16.76 -4.76
CA ALA A 321 -6.98 15.89 -4.53
C ALA A 321 -6.54 14.42 -4.63
N ASP A 322 -5.84 13.92 -3.59
CA ASP A 322 -5.51 12.50 -3.42
C ASP A 322 -6.70 11.79 -2.75
N VAL A 323 -7.70 11.53 -3.54
CA VAL A 323 -9.04 11.17 -3.06
C VAL A 323 -9.12 9.76 -2.48
N PRO A 324 -10.07 9.50 -1.55
CA PRO A 324 -10.36 8.15 -1.09
C PRO A 324 -10.69 7.24 -2.29
N CYS A 325 -10.02 6.08 -2.37
CA CYS A 325 -10.16 5.15 -3.48
C CYS A 325 -10.19 3.68 -3.00
N SER A 326 -10.44 2.76 -3.92
CA SER A 326 -10.45 1.31 -3.62
C SER A 326 -9.12 0.76 -3.12
N GLY A 327 -8.00 1.41 -3.46
CA GLY A 327 -6.66 0.97 -3.09
C GLY A 327 -6.18 -0.26 -3.85
N LEU A 328 -6.77 -0.59 -5.00
CA LEU A 328 -6.39 -1.79 -5.76
C LEU A 328 -4.99 -1.71 -6.39
N GLY A 329 -4.35 -0.56 -6.37
CA GLY A 329 -2.96 -0.41 -6.79
C GLY A 329 -1.93 -0.72 -5.70
N VAL A 330 -2.35 -0.90 -4.43
CA VAL A 330 -1.45 -1.13 -3.29
C VAL A 330 -1.64 -2.51 -2.62
N ILE A 331 -2.27 -3.45 -3.32
CA ILE A 331 -2.56 -4.80 -2.82
C ILE A 331 -1.28 -5.51 -2.36
N ARG A 332 -0.15 -5.36 -3.08
CA ARG A 332 1.13 -5.97 -2.68
C ARG A 332 1.60 -5.54 -1.29
N LYS A 333 1.28 -4.31 -0.86
CA LYS A 333 1.60 -3.76 0.47
C LYS A 333 0.50 -4.03 1.49
N LYS A 334 -0.75 -4.11 1.03
CA LYS A 334 -1.95 -4.31 1.86
C LYS A 334 -2.79 -5.46 1.31
N PRO A 335 -2.36 -6.71 1.49
CA PRO A 335 -3.00 -7.86 0.85
C PRO A 335 -4.45 -8.10 1.27
N ASP A 336 -4.89 -7.56 2.41
CA ASP A 336 -6.30 -7.61 2.84
C ASP A 336 -7.25 -6.95 1.85
N ILE A 337 -6.78 -5.96 1.08
CA ILE A 337 -7.61 -5.22 0.11
C ILE A 337 -8.27 -6.17 -0.88
N ARG A 338 -7.58 -7.24 -1.29
CA ARG A 338 -8.13 -8.23 -2.25
C ARG A 338 -9.40 -8.94 -1.75
N TYR A 339 -9.63 -8.94 -0.45
CA TYR A 339 -10.79 -9.60 0.17
C TYR A 339 -11.90 -8.63 0.57
N LYS A 340 -11.79 -7.35 0.22
CA LYS A 340 -12.87 -6.39 0.44
C LYS A 340 -14.06 -6.70 -0.46
N PRO A 341 -15.30 -6.57 0.06
CA PRO A 341 -16.48 -6.62 -0.77
C PRO A 341 -16.44 -5.53 -1.85
N LEU A 342 -16.71 -5.88 -3.10
CA LEU A 342 -16.72 -4.90 -4.20
C LEU A 342 -17.83 -3.86 -4.07
N ASP A 343 -18.92 -4.19 -3.38
CA ASP A 343 -20.01 -3.25 -3.06
C ASP A 343 -19.50 -2.03 -2.28
N ALA A 344 -18.50 -2.23 -1.41
CA ALA A 344 -17.92 -1.16 -0.61
C ALA A 344 -17.16 -0.12 -1.47
N ILE A 345 -16.69 -0.52 -2.66
CA ILE A 345 -15.95 0.36 -3.58
C ILE A 345 -16.81 0.92 -4.71
N ALA A 346 -18.01 0.41 -4.91
CA ALA A 346 -18.89 0.81 -6.02
C ALA A 346 -19.28 2.29 -5.98
N ARG A 347 -19.42 2.87 -4.77
CA ARG A 347 -19.79 4.29 -4.59
C ARG A 347 -18.62 5.27 -4.57
N LEU A 348 -17.38 4.78 -4.63
CA LEU A 348 -16.19 5.65 -4.57
C LEU A 348 -16.14 6.69 -5.69
N PRO A 349 -16.48 6.36 -6.96
CA PRO A 349 -16.49 7.37 -8.02
C PRO A 349 -17.45 8.54 -7.76
N GLU A 350 -18.57 8.32 -7.05
CA GLU A 350 -19.50 9.40 -6.67
C GLU A 350 -18.87 10.32 -5.62
N VAL A 351 -18.22 9.75 -4.61
CA VAL A 351 -17.50 10.50 -3.57
C VAL A 351 -16.35 11.29 -4.18
N GLN A 352 -15.59 10.68 -5.09
CA GLN A 352 -14.46 11.29 -5.77
C GLN A 352 -14.90 12.48 -6.63
N ARG A 353 -16.02 12.34 -7.38
CA ARG A 353 -16.61 13.45 -8.13
C ARG A 353 -17.06 14.59 -7.21
N ALA A 354 -17.76 14.29 -6.11
CA ALA A 354 -18.21 15.30 -5.17
C ALA A 354 -17.04 16.09 -4.56
N ILE A 355 -15.93 15.41 -4.23
CA ILE A 355 -14.71 16.07 -3.76
C ILE A 355 -14.13 16.96 -4.87
N LEU A 356 -13.97 16.44 -6.08
CA LEU A 356 -13.37 17.17 -7.19
C LEU A 356 -14.17 18.43 -7.55
N GLU A 357 -15.51 18.32 -7.61
CA GLU A 357 -16.45 19.43 -7.80
C GLU A 357 -16.25 20.54 -6.76
N ASN A 358 -16.11 20.18 -5.51
CA ASN A 358 -15.93 21.15 -4.45
C ASN A 358 -14.56 21.80 -4.48
N VAL A 359 -13.48 21.00 -4.50
CA VAL A 359 -12.11 21.51 -4.32
C VAL A 359 -11.58 22.26 -5.55
N SER A 360 -12.15 22.02 -6.74
CA SER A 360 -11.84 22.77 -7.95
C SER A 360 -12.11 24.26 -7.83
N ARG A 361 -13.09 24.67 -7.02
CA ARG A 361 -13.42 26.07 -6.72
C ARG A 361 -12.30 26.78 -5.99
N TYR A 362 -11.48 26.05 -5.25
CA TYR A 362 -10.37 26.60 -4.46
C TYR A 362 -9.12 26.89 -5.30
N VAL A 363 -9.04 26.32 -6.50
CA VAL A 363 -7.96 26.60 -7.44
C VAL A 363 -8.15 28.01 -8.01
N ARG A 364 -7.14 28.87 -7.91
CA ARG A 364 -7.16 30.19 -8.55
C ARG A 364 -7.08 30.10 -10.09
N PRO A 365 -7.51 31.12 -10.84
CA PRO A 365 -7.21 31.20 -12.26
C PRO A 365 -5.70 31.04 -12.53
N GLY A 366 -5.32 30.21 -13.52
CA GLY A 366 -3.95 29.83 -13.78
C GLY A 366 -3.34 28.80 -12.84
N GLY A 367 -4.07 28.34 -11.81
CA GLY A 367 -3.65 27.33 -10.86
C GLY A 367 -3.78 25.90 -11.38
N VAL A 368 -3.31 24.94 -10.59
CA VAL A 368 -3.32 23.51 -10.89
C VAL A 368 -4.23 22.76 -9.93
N LEU A 369 -5.03 21.84 -10.47
CA LEU A 369 -5.73 20.81 -9.73
C LEU A 369 -5.04 19.46 -10.03
N LEU A 370 -4.43 18.86 -9.04
CA LEU A 370 -3.85 17.53 -9.13
C LEU A 370 -4.83 16.51 -8.58
N TYR A 371 -5.35 15.64 -9.44
CA TYR A 371 -6.17 14.50 -9.04
C TYR A 371 -5.31 13.24 -9.01
N SER A 372 -5.39 12.46 -7.92
CA SER A 372 -4.65 11.20 -7.81
C SER A 372 -5.39 10.15 -7.00
N THR A 373 -5.09 8.88 -7.30
CA THR A 373 -5.62 7.71 -6.59
C THR A 373 -4.57 6.61 -6.49
N CYS A 374 -4.61 5.80 -5.45
CA CYS A 374 -3.80 4.58 -5.33
C CYS A 374 -4.57 3.34 -5.85
N THR A 375 -5.31 3.48 -6.95
CA THR A 375 -6.03 2.40 -7.61
C THR A 375 -5.73 2.36 -9.10
N VAL A 376 -5.99 1.21 -9.72
CA VAL A 376 -5.82 0.99 -11.17
C VAL A 376 -7.17 0.89 -11.91
N ARG A 377 -8.28 1.16 -11.21
CA ARG A 377 -9.62 1.11 -11.79
C ARG A 377 -9.91 2.34 -12.64
N LYS A 378 -10.22 2.14 -13.92
CA LYS A 378 -10.59 3.21 -14.85
C LYS A 378 -11.80 4.02 -14.39
N GLU A 379 -12.76 3.37 -13.70
CA GLU A 379 -13.97 4.02 -13.17
C GLU A 379 -13.68 5.04 -12.06
N GLU A 380 -12.56 4.88 -11.33
CA GLU A 380 -12.11 5.80 -10.29
C GLU A 380 -11.05 6.81 -10.81
N ASN A 381 -10.46 6.54 -11.96
CA ASN A 381 -9.35 7.26 -12.56
C ASN A 381 -9.81 8.15 -13.73
N GLU A 382 -9.59 7.69 -14.95
CA GLU A 382 -9.92 8.44 -16.17
C GLU A 382 -11.39 8.82 -16.24
N ALA A 383 -12.30 7.92 -15.83
CA ALA A 383 -13.73 8.20 -15.88
C ALA A 383 -14.17 9.33 -14.94
N VAL A 384 -13.49 9.52 -13.80
CA VAL A 384 -13.75 10.65 -12.90
C VAL A 384 -13.06 11.91 -13.41
N ALA A 385 -11.74 11.86 -13.65
CA ALA A 385 -10.95 13.04 -14.00
C ALA A 385 -11.35 13.66 -15.34
N LEU A 386 -11.57 12.84 -16.38
CA LEU A 386 -11.88 13.34 -17.72
C LEU A 386 -13.35 13.77 -17.84
N SER A 387 -14.29 13.09 -17.16
CA SER A 387 -15.68 13.57 -17.12
C SER A 387 -15.80 14.90 -16.38
N PHE A 388 -15.00 15.11 -15.33
CA PHE A 388 -14.92 16.42 -14.66
C PHE A 388 -14.39 17.50 -15.62
N ALA A 389 -13.27 17.25 -16.32
CA ALA A 389 -12.72 18.21 -17.27
C ALA A 389 -13.70 18.55 -18.43
N GLN A 390 -14.48 17.55 -18.88
CA GLN A 390 -15.52 17.72 -19.86
C GLN A 390 -16.67 18.63 -19.39
N ALA A 391 -17.10 18.46 -18.13
CA ALA A 391 -18.14 19.27 -17.51
C ALA A 391 -17.65 20.68 -17.13
N HIS A 392 -16.34 20.88 -16.97
CA HIS A 392 -15.72 22.15 -16.56
C HIS A 392 -14.69 22.61 -17.59
N PRO A 393 -15.08 23.23 -18.70
CA PRO A 393 -14.16 23.62 -19.80
C PRO A 393 -13.01 24.53 -19.38
N MET A 394 -13.11 25.18 -18.24
CA MET A 394 -12.01 25.94 -17.66
C MET A 394 -10.86 25.09 -17.12
N PHE A 395 -11.04 23.78 -16.98
CA PHE A 395 -10.00 22.83 -16.58
C PHE A 395 -9.64 21.92 -17.73
N THR A 396 -8.37 21.92 -18.12
CA THR A 396 -7.88 21.00 -19.18
C THR A 396 -6.72 20.15 -18.66
N PRO A 397 -6.64 18.86 -19.05
CA PRO A 397 -5.46 18.06 -18.78
C PRO A 397 -4.20 18.75 -19.32
N GLU A 398 -3.19 18.91 -18.46
CA GLU A 398 -1.92 19.55 -18.83
C GLU A 398 -0.81 18.51 -18.89
N PRO A 399 -0.16 18.30 -20.04
CA PRO A 399 1.01 17.46 -20.17
C PRO A 399 2.09 17.80 -19.14
N PHE A 400 2.80 16.78 -18.65
CA PHE A 400 3.86 16.96 -17.66
C PHE A 400 5.11 16.16 -18.03
N ALA A 401 6.27 16.72 -17.69
CA ALA A 401 7.53 16.01 -17.80
C ALA A 401 7.65 14.96 -16.70
N VAL A 402 8.21 13.81 -17.02
CA VAL A 402 8.55 12.74 -16.09
C VAL A 402 10.07 12.61 -15.96
N PRO A 403 10.59 12.05 -14.87
CA PRO A 403 12.02 11.78 -14.72
C PRO A 403 12.56 10.89 -15.83
N GLU A 404 13.84 11.05 -16.13
CA GLU A 404 14.56 10.17 -17.06
C GLU A 404 14.46 8.71 -16.62
N GLY A 405 14.27 7.81 -17.57
CA GLY A 405 14.08 6.37 -17.29
C GLY A 405 12.64 5.96 -16.93
N LEU A 406 11.70 6.91 -16.87
CA LEU A 406 10.28 6.63 -16.73
C LEU A 406 9.54 6.99 -18.02
N GLU A 407 8.83 6.03 -18.60
CA GLU A 407 7.97 6.25 -19.77
C GLU A 407 6.51 6.23 -19.36
N LEU A 408 5.80 7.35 -19.60
CA LEU A 408 4.36 7.47 -19.39
C LEU A 408 3.69 8.20 -20.57
N PRO A 409 2.40 7.95 -20.82
CA PRO A 409 1.62 8.74 -21.77
C PRO A 409 1.64 10.23 -21.42
N ASN A 410 1.83 11.10 -22.40
CA ASN A 410 1.93 12.55 -22.19
C ASN A 410 0.62 13.28 -22.52
N GLY A 411 -0.50 12.78 -21.98
CA GLY A 411 -1.83 13.38 -22.16
C GLY A 411 -2.33 14.22 -20.98
N GLY A 412 -1.46 14.55 -20.02
CA GLY A 412 -1.85 15.23 -18.77
C GLY A 412 -2.39 14.27 -17.71
N TYR A 413 -2.44 12.98 -17.99
CA TYR A 413 -2.76 11.92 -17.03
C TYR A 413 -2.04 10.63 -17.38
N ALA A 414 -1.80 9.79 -16.36
CA ALA A 414 -1.14 8.49 -16.52
C ALA A 414 -1.47 7.55 -15.36
N THR A 415 -1.43 6.24 -15.64
CA THR A 415 -1.50 5.17 -14.63
C THR A 415 -0.16 4.46 -14.55
N LEU A 416 0.42 4.43 -13.36
CA LEU A 416 1.59 3.61 -13.05
C LEU A 416 1.15 2.21 -12.64
N LEU A 417 1.94 1.19 -13.00
CA LEU A 417 1.68 -0.20 -12.70
C LEU A 417 2.92 -0.85 -12.04
N PRO A 418 2.74 -1.70 -11.02
CA PRO A 418 3.87 -2.23 -10.25
C PRO A 418 4.83 -3.09 -11.07
N GLN A 419 4.33 -3.86 -12.05
CA GLN A 419 5.14 -4.70 -12.93
C GLN A 419 5.99 -3.91 -13.94
N LEU A 420 5.68 -2.62 -14.19
CA LEU A 420 6.35 -1.80 -15.20
C LEU A 420 7.21 -0.67 -14.61
N HIS A 421 6.78 -0.10 -13.48
CA HIS A 421 7.30 1.20 -13.06
C HIS A 421 8.02 1.19 -11.72
N ALA A 422 8.28 0.02 -11.13
CA ALA A 422 8.91 -0.12 -9.80
C ALA A 422 8.21 0.71 -8.69
N ALA A 423 6.92 1.00 -8.83
CA ALA A 423 6.09 1.79 -7.94
C ALA A 423 4.78 1.05 -7.66
N ASP A 424 3.91 1.56 -6.81
CA ASP A 424 2.56 1.03 -6.65
C ASP A 424 1.68 1.35 -7.87
N GLY A 425 0.57 0.64 -8.01
CA GLY A 425 -0.49 1.01 -8.94
C GLY A 425 -1.09 2.36 -8.55
N PHE A 426 -0.97 3.36 -9.43
CA PHE A 426 -1.30 4.73 -9.06
C PHE A 426 -1.72 5.54 -10.28
N PHE A 427 -2.75 6.37 -10.13
CA PHE A 427 -3.21 7.28 -11.18
C PHE A 427 -2.88 8.72 -10.84
N ILE A 428 -2.49 9.48 -11.84
CA ILE A 428 -2.19 10.91 -11.77
C ILE A 428 -2.93 11.61 -12.91
N CYS A 429 -3.63 12.70 -12.60
CA CYS A 429 -4.15 13.63 -13.60
C CYS A 429 -3.87 15.06 -13.15
N LYS A 430 -3.18 15.83 -14.00
CA LYS A 430 -2.89 17.25 -13.79
C LYS A 430 -3.82 18.08 -14.64
N LEU A 431 -4.61 18.93 -14.00
CA LEU A 431 -5.57 19.81 -14.63
C LEU A 431 -5.16 21.28 -14.43
N ARG A 432 -5.05 22.04 -15.51
CA ARG A 432 -4.81 23.49 -15.49
C ARG A 432 -6.14 24.24 -15.50
N LYS A 433 -6.36 25.18 -14.53
CA LYS A 433 -7.48 26.10 -14.57
C LYS A 433 -7.12 27.31 -15.44
N HIS A 434 -7.85 27.51 -16.52
CA HIS A 434 -7.72 28.69 -17.37
C HIS A 434 -8.45 29.91 -16.75
N THR A 435 -8.11 31.10 -17.24
CA THR A 435 -8.73 32.37 -16.83
C THR A 435 -10.13 32.51 -17.40
#